data_2fc59f91cc4c0ff7a2f5acf004c87fcc
#
_entry.id   2fc59f91cc4c0ff7a2f5acf004c87fcc
#
_cell.length_a   1.000
_cell.length_b   1.000
_cell.length_c   1.000
_cell.angle_alpha   90.00
_cell.angle_beta   90.00
_cell.angle_gamma   90.00
#
_symmetry.space_group_name_H-M   'P 1'
#
loop_
_entity.id
_entity.type
_entity.pdbx_description
1 polymer ?
#
loop_
_entity_poly.entity_id
_entity_poly.type
_entity_poly.pdbx_seq_one_letter_code
_entity_poly.pdbx_strand_id
1 'polypeptide(L)'
;MQVIKFRGRSIADGSIVYGGVLQYAAASYIVQPDTRHADASPRCIEVHPDSVAQYIGVKTVDGDEIYTGDEVIYYDINNEETRRGIVLYDEETAAFYVGGILQIPVYFESHFEYKLISKQ
;
A
#
# COMPACT_ATOMS: atom_id res chain seq x y z
N MET A 1 -10.72 6.80 12.39
CA MET A 1 -11.28 6.22 11.17
C MET A 1 -10.16 5.66 10.31
N GLN A 2 -10.29 4.43 9.85
CA GLN A 2 -9.31 3.82 8.99
C GLN A 2 -9.50 4.30 7.55
N VAL A 3 -8.41 4.73 6.91
CA VAL A 3 -8.44 5.14 5.50
C VAL A 3 -8.22 3.89 4.66
N ILE A 4 -9.14 3.64 3.74
CA ILE A 4 -9.01 2.55 2.77
C ILE A 4 -8.59 3.17 1.45
N LYS A 5 -7.39 2.86 0.98
CA LYS A 5 -6.81 3.43 -0.22
C LYS A 5 -5.97 2.38 -0.94
N PHE A 6 -6.03 2.41 -2.26
CA PHE A 6 -5.26 1.53 -3.12
C PHE A 6 -4.46 2.35 -4.11
N ARG A 7 -3.46 1.72 -4.69
CA ARG A 7 -2.72 2.30 -5.82
C ARG A 7 -2.64 1.28 -6.93
N GLY A 8 -2.40 1.74 -8.15
CA GLY A 8 -2.16 0.87 -9.30
C GLY A 8 -1.42 1.63 -10.37
N ARG A 9 -0.82 0.90 -11.30
CA ARG A 9 -0.10 1.48 -12.43
C ARG A 9 -1.01 1.51 -13.64
N SER A 10 -1.27 2.68 -14.18
CA SER A 10 -2.13 2.89 -15.34
C SER A 10 -1.60 2.14 -16.56
N ILE A 11 -2.47 1.41 -17.24
CA ILE A 11 -2.12 0.73 -18.50
C ILE A 11 -1.84 1.76 -19.58
N ALA A 12 -2.54 2.90 -19.57
CA ALA A 12 -2.44 3.88 -20.63
C ALA A 12 -1.09 4.58 -20.69
N ASP A 13 -0.54 4.98 -19.52
CA ASP A 13 0.67 5.80 -19.49
C ASP A 13 1.71 5.35 -18.47
N GLY A 14 1.44 4.29 -17.71
CA GLY A 14 2.37 3.78 -16.71
C GLY A 14 2.47 4.60 -15.42
N SER A 15 1.65 5.64 -15.28
CA SER A 15 1.67 6.44 -14.06
C SER A 15 1.03 5.70 -12.89
N ILE A 16 1.45 6.03 -11.68
CA ILE A 16 0.84 5.50 -10.47
C ILE A 16 -0.38 6.35 -10.12
N VAL A 17 -1.53 5.71 -9.93
CA VAL A 17 -2.77 6.37 -9.55
C VAL A 17 -3.28 5.79 -8.25
N TYR A 18 -3.99 6.62 -7.47
CA TYR A 18 -4.44 6.28 -6.12
C TYR A 18 -5.95 6.46 -6.01
N GLY A 19 -6.62 5.60 -5.25
CA GLY A 19 -8.04 5.71 -5.02
C GLY A 19 -8.64 4.41 -4.52
N GLY A 20 -9.95 4.21 -4.75
CA GLY A 20 -10.61 2.94 -4.52
C GLY A 20 -10.25 1.94 -5.61
N VAL A 21 -10.60 0.70 -5.41
CA VAL A 21 -10.34 -0.35 -6.40
C VAL A 21 -11.66 -0.99 -6.84
N LEU A 22 -11.76 -1.25 -8.13
CA LEU A 22 -12.87 -2.00 -8.72
C LEU A 22 -12.25 -3.10 -9.58
N GLN A 23 -12.68 -4.34 -9.35
CA GLN A 23 -12.29 -5.47 -10.19
C GLN A 23 -13.54 -6.00 -10.88
N TYR A 24 -13.49 -6.07 -12.19
CA TYR A 24 -14.61 -6.54 -13.00
C TYR A 24 -14.09 -7.38 -14.14
N ALA A 25 -14.61 -8.59 -14.25
CA ALA A 25 -14.11 -9.60 -15.18
C ALA A 25 -12.62 -9.84 -14.92
N ALA A 26 -11.75 -9.67 -15.92
CA ALA A 26 -10.31 -9.85 -15.77
C ALA A 26 -9.56 -8.52 -15.62
N ALA A 27 -10.29 -7.40 -15.46
CA ALA A 27 -9.67 -6.08 -15.41
C ALA A 27 -9.74 -5.48 -14.01
N SER A 28 -8.76 -4.65 -13.70
CA SER A 28 -8.69 -3.90 -12.44
C SER A 28 -8.66 -2.41 -12.74
N TYR A 29 -9.35 -1.64 -11.91
CA TYR A 29 -9.48 -0.20 -12.09
C TYR A 29 -9.22 0.49 -10.77
N ILE A 30 -8.56 1.65 -10.83
CA ILE A 30 -8.52 2.59 -9.71
C ILE A 30 -9.62 3.63 -9.94
N VAL A 31 -10.46 3.82 -8.93
CA VAL A 31 -11.62 4.70 -9.00
C VAL A 31 -11.31 5.97 -8.23
N GLN A 32 -11.39 7.11 -8.91
CA GLN A 32 -11.13 8.42 -8.32
C GLN A 32 -12.37 9.30 -8.45
N PRO A 33 -12.73 10.05 -7.40
CA PRO A 33 -13.81 11.02 -7.54
C PRO A 33 -13.35 12.15 -8.45
N ASP A 34 -14.26 12.61 -9.33
CA ASP A 34 -14.01 13.81 -10.11
C ASP A 34 -14.56 14.99 -9.34
N THR A 35 -13.68 15.78 -8.74
CA THR A 35 -14.07 16.90 -7.91
C THR A 35 -14.28 18.20 -8.67
N ARG A 36 -14.05 18.22 -9.98
CA ARG A 36 -14.18 19.41 -10.80
C ARG A 36 -15.62 19.82 -11.03
N HIS A 37 -16.53 18.83 -11.01
CA HIS A 37 -17.96 19.05 -11.22
C HIS A 37 -18.73 18.31 -10.13
N ALA A 38 -19.71 18.96 -9.54
CA ALA A 38 -20.45 18.43 -8.39
C ALA A 38 -21.20 17.13 -8.70
N ASP A 39 -21.61 16.96 -9.95
CA ASP A 39 -22.40 15.80 -10.40
C ASP A 39 -21.63 14.90 -11.38
N ALA A 40 -20.30 15.05 -11.44
CA ALA A 40 -19.51 14.24 -12.33
C ALA A 40 -19.38 12.80 -11.79
N SER A 41 -19.39 11.84 -12.70
CA SER A 41 -19.16 10.44 -12.36
C SER A 41 -17.70 10.22 -11.94
N PRO A 42 -17.43 9.26 -11.06
CA PRO A 42 -16.05 8.91 -10.73
C PRO A 42 -15.27 8.48 -11.96
N ARG A 43 -13.99 8.79 -11.97
CA ARG A 43 -13.09 8.31 -13.02
C ARG A 43 -12.63 6.90 -12.68
N CYS A 44 -12.71 6.02 -13.68
CA CYS A 44 -12.18 4.65 -13.56
C CYS A 44 -10.97 4.54 -14.48
N ILE A 45 -9.82 4.31 -13.88
CA ILE A 45 -8.54 4.22 -14.60
C ILE A 45 -8.11 2.77 -14.60
N GLU A 46 -8.03 2.16 -15.78
CA GLU A 46 -7.61 0.77 -15.87
C GLU A 46 -6.13 0.65 -15.53
N VAL A 47 -5.79 -0.30 -14.67
CA VAL A 47 -4.45 -0.52 -14.17
C VAL A 47 -4.03 -1.97 -14.40
N HIS A 48 -2.71 -2.21 -14.41
CA HIS A 48 -2.20 -3.57 -14.44
C HIS A 48 -2.64 -4.29 -13.16
N PRO A 49 -3.29 -5.46 -13.26
CA PRO A 49 -3.78 -6.16 -12.06
C PRO A 49 -2.69 -6.46 -11.03
N ASP A 50 -1.49 -6.78 -11.52
CA ASP A 50 -0.37 -7.12 -10.64
C ASP A 50 0.18 -5.91 -9.88
N SER A 51 -0.18 -4.70 -10.30
CA SER A 51 0.31 -3.47 -9.69
C SER A 51 -0.59 -2.97 -8.56
N VAL A 52 -1.76 -3.55 -8.36
CA VAL A 52 -2.70 -3.09 -7.35
C VAL A 52 -2.15 -3.40 -5.97
N ALA A 53 -2.06 -2.38 -5.13
CA ALA A 53 -1.56 -2.51 -3.76
C ALA A 53 -2.42 -1.70 -2.82
N GLN A 54 -2.52 -2.15 -1.58
CA GLN A 54 -3.36 -1.51 -0.56
C GLN A 54 -2.50 -0.73 0.42
N TYR A 55 -2.94 0.48 0.75
CA TYR A 55 -2.36 1.27 1.84
C TYR A 55 -2.63 0.57 3.16
N ILE A 56 -1.58 0.36 3.96
CA ILE A 56 -1.71 -0.41 5.20
C ILE A 56 -2.05 0.44 6.41
N GLY A 57 -2.22 1.76 6.23
CA GLY A 57 -2.58 2.66 7.32
C GLY A 57 -1.40 3.20 8.11
N VAL A 58 -0.18 2.91 7.69
CA VAL A 58 1.05 3.32 8.37
C VAL A 58 1.90 4.12 7.41
N LYS A 59 2.54 5.18 7.91
CA LYS A 59 3.48 6.00 7.15
C LYS A 59 4.89 5.80 7.66
N THR A 60 5.85 6.06 6.78
CA THR A 60 7.26 6.10 7.18
C THR A 60 7.54 7.30 8.07
N VAL A 61 8.74 7.32 8.66
CA VAL A 61 9.18 8.49 9.45
C VAL A 61 9.25 9.75 8.61
N ASP A 62 9.39 9.63 7.30
CA ASP A 62 9.43 10.75 6.36
C ASP A 62 8.03 11.16 5.86
N GLY A 63 6.98 10.48 6.30
CA GLY A 63 5.61 10.79 5.91
C GLY A 63 5.11 10.07 4.67
N ASP A 64 5.88 9.14 4.11
CA ASP A 64 5.46 8.35 2.95
C ASP A 64 4.47 7.26 3.34
N GLU A 65 3.42 7.10 2.55
CA GLU A 65 2.45 6.01 2.76
C GLU A 65 3.08 4.67 2.39
N ILE A 66 2.78 3.64 3.19
CA ILE A 66 3.28 2.29 2.96
C ILE A 66 2.14 1.44 2.38
N TYR A 67 2.44 0.77 1.28
CA TYR A 67 1.49 -0.12 0.59
C TYR A 67 2.00 -1.55 0.61
N THR A 68 1.09 -2.50 0.45
CA THR A 68 1.49 -3.91 0.26
C THR A 68 2.43 -4.01 -0.93
N GLY A 69 3.46 -4.85 -0.80
CA GLY A 69 4.49 -5.00 -1.82
C GLY A 69 5.67 -4.06 -1.68
N ASP A 70 5.57 -3.02 -0.84
CA ASP A 70 6.68 -2.12 -0.60
C ASP A 70 7.77 -2.83 0.20
N GLU A 71 9.03 -2.56 -0.17
CA GLU A 71 10.18 -3.00 0.61
C GLU A 71 10.52 -1.91 1.61
N VAL A 72 10.59 -2.27 2.89
CA VAL A 72 10.83 -1.32 3.97
C VAL A 72 12.07 -1.72 4.77
N ILE A 73 12.76 -0.72 5.29
CA ILE A 73 13.78 -0.88 6.33
C ILE A 73 13.16 -0.41 7.63
N TYR A 74 13.39 -1.15 8.70
CA TYR A 74 12.91 -0.76 10.02
C TYR A 74 13.95 -1.12 11.07
N TYR A 75 13.95 -0.35 12.16
CA TYR A 75 14.81 -0.59 13.29
C TYR A 75 14.02 -1.29 14.39
N ASP A 76 14.50 -2.48 14.77
CA ASP A 76 13.89 -3.26 15.84
C ASP A 76 14.52 -2.83 17.16
N ILE A 77 13.79 -2.06 17.94
CA ILE A 77 14.28 -1.51 19.20
C ILE A 77 14.60 -2.62 20.20
N ASN A 78 13.82 -3.69 20.21
CA ASN A 78 14.00 -4.76 21.19
C ASN A 78 15.27 -5.55 20.97
N ASN A 79 15.67 -5.73 19.71
CA ASN A 79 16.86 -6.48 19.35
C ASN A 79 18.03 -5.60 18.91
N GLU A 80 17.82 -4.28 18.85
CA GLU A 80 18.81 -3.31 18.42
C GLU A 80 19.39 -3.64 17.05
N GLU A 81 18.52 -4.05 16.12
CA GLU A 81 18.93 -4.44 14.77
C GLU A 81 18.15 -3.69 13.72
N THR A 82 18.82 -3.36 12.62
CA THR A 82 18.16 -2.88 11.42
C THR A 82 17.78 -4.08 10.57
N ARG A 83 16.52 -4.15 10.18
CA ARG A 83 15.96 -5.23 9.39
C ARG A 83 15.29 -4.66 8.17
N ARG A 84 15.09 -5.50 7.16
CA ARG A 84 14.28 -5.13 6.00
C ARG A 84 13.40 -6.30 5.58
N GLY A 85 12.31 -5.96 4.92
CA GLY A 85 11.38 -6.96 4.42
C GLY A 85 10.33 -6.33 3.53
N ILE A 86 9.44 -7.17 3.00
CA ILE A 86 8.36 -6.76 2.11
C ILE A 86 7.05 -6.77 2.89
N VAL A 87 6.25 -5.73 2.70
CA VAL A 87 4.95 -5.62 3.36
C VAL A 87 3.96 -6.52 2.64
N LEU A 88 3.33 -7.42 3.38
CA LEU A 88 2.40 -8.40 2.85
C LEU A 88 1.12 -8.42 3.69
N TYR A 89 0.07 -9.01 3.12
CA TYR A 89 -1.19 -9.24 3.82
C TYR A 89 -1.37 -10.73 4.08
N ASP A 90 -1.69 -11.07 5.33
CA ASP A 90 -1.96 -12.46 5.73
C ASP A 90 -3.48 -12.65 5.82
N GLU A 91 -4.03 -13.46 4.91
CA GLU A 91 -5.47 -13.73 4.88
C GLU A 91 -5.95 -14.52 6.10
N GLU A 92 -5.11 -15.35 6.67
CA GLU A 92 -5.50 -16.16 7.84
C GLU A 92 -5.71 -15.33 9.10
N THR A 93 -4.84 -14.34 9.30
CA THR A 93 -4.93 -13.46 10.47
C THR A 93 -5.62 -12.14 10.18
N ALA A 94 -5.92 -11.87 8.89
CA ALA A 94 -6.50 -10.62 8.42
C ALA A 94 -5.65 -9.41 8.85
N ALA A 95 -4.34 -9.54 8.75
CA ALA A 95 -3.41 -8.50 9.20
C ALA A 95 -2.28 -8.31 8.21
N PHE A 96 -1.70 -7.10 8.22
CA PHE A 96 -0.49 -6.80 7.46
C PHE A 96 0.73 -7.18 8.28
N TYR A 97 1.78 -7.62 7.59
CA TYR A 97 3.03 -7.96 8.25
C TYR A 97 4.21 -7.64 7.33
N VAL A 98 5.39 -7.54 7.92
CA VAL A 98 6.64 -7.40 7.17
C VAL A 98 7.27 -8.77 7.06
N GLY A 99 7.36 -9.28 5.85
CA GLY A 99 7.94 -10.59 5.56
C GLY A 99 9.45 -10.50 5.44
N GLY A 100 10.12 -11.51 5.95
CA GLY A 100 11.56 -11.65 5.95
C GLY A 100 11.90 -12.92 6.70
N ILE A 101 13.02 -12.93 7.42
CA ILE A 101 13.36 -14.08 8.26
C ILE A 101 12.34 -14.26 9.38
N LEU A 102 11.85 -13.14 9.95
CA LEU A 102 10.80 -13.16 10.95
C LEU A 102 9.62 -12.34 10.43
N GLN A 103 8.42 -12.87 10.62
CA GLN A 103 7.19 -12.16 10.27
C GLN A 103 6.79 -11.27 11.43
N ILE A 104 6.76 -9.96 11.20
CA ILE A 104 6.47 -8.99 12.25
C ILE A 104 5.18 -8.26 11.90
N PRO A 105 4.16 -8.33 12.79
CA PRO A 105 2.92 -7.59 12.58
C PRO A 105 3.16 -6.08 12.55
N VAL A 106 2.48 -5.39 11.63
CA VAL A 106 2.68 -3.95 11.43
C VAL A 106 1.97 -3.11 12.49
N TYR A 107 1.05 -3.70 13.27
CA TYR A 107 0.27 -2.93 14.23
C TYR A 107 1.08 -2.41 15.44
N PHE A 108 2.33 -2.81 15.57
CA PHE A 108 3.21 -2.29 16.63
C PHE A 108 4.06 -1.13 16.13
N GLU A 109 3.46 -0.19 15.41
CA GLU A 109 4.21 0.92 14.82
C GLU A 109 4.97 1.75 15.85
N SER A 110 4.52 1.77 17.10
CA SER A 110 5.22 2.49 18.16
C SER A 110 6.59 1.90 18.51
N HIS A 111 6.85 0.68 18.06
CA HIS A 111 8.11 -0.02 18.32
C HIS A 111 9.05 -0.02 17.13
N PHE A 112 8.58 0.42 15.95
CA PHE A 112 9.37 0.36 14.72
C PHE A 112 9.24 1.65 13.93
N GLU A 113 10.36 2.11 13.43
CA GLU A 113 10.40 3.20 12.47
C GLU A 113 10.66 2.61 11.09
N TYR A 114 9.76 2.88 10.14
CA TYR A 114 9.83 2.32 8.80
C TYR A 114 10.35 3.35 7.81
N LYS A 115 11.17 2.90 6.86
CA LYS A 115 11.58 3.68 5.70
C LYS A 115 11.40 2.85 4.44
N LEU A 116 10.98 3.50 3.37
CA LEU A 116 10.89 2.83 2.07
C LEU A 116 12.27 2.70 1.45
N ILE A 117 12.58 1.51 0.92
CA ILE A 117 13.79 1.30 0.11
C ILE A 117 13.53 1.78 -1.30
N SER A 118 12.34 1.44 -1.83
CA SER A 118 11.95 1.89 -3.15
C SER A 118 10.43 2.03 -3.22
N LYS A 119 9.97 2.99 -3.99
CA LYS A 119 8.56 3.12 -4.32
C LYS A 119 8.31 2.44 -5.65
N GLN A 120 7.28 1.64 -5.67
CA GLN A 120 6.85 1.02 -6.91
C GLN A 120 5.76 1.84 -7.57
#